data_0f2b3e9ca5aded2a8beee69a689db38b
#
_entry.id   0f2b3e9ca5aded2a8beee69a689db38b
#
_cell.length_a   1.000
_cell.length_b   1.000
_cell.length_c   1.000
_cell.angle_alpha   90.00
_cell.angle_beta   90.00
_cell.angle_gamma   90.00
#
_symmetry.space_group_name_H-M   'P 1'
#
loop_
_entity.id
_entity.type
_entity.pdbx_description
1 polymer ?
#
loop_
_entity_poly.entity_id
_entity_poly.type
_entity_poly.pdbx_seq_one_letter_code
_entity_poly.pdbx_strand_id
1 'polypeptide(L)'
;LNIDHNGRKDKVLFPKKPGSFYHLSKVHDSANIEFACRIWGLKCTDLNQGFVYGITTKEIDLDFENLSTAFHYDSIFGTIINRFISQMAVQKPMSVYGKGTQKRAFLNIQDTINCVSLAAENPPKIGEFRVFNQFTEFSSLNAMAETIKKYGEKKKLNPLINHISNPRIEEEDHYYNPKNTSLISLGLNPLKFDENEIDKIYKVVHKHKNKINLENQNPKNEKERNSIYKYRK
;
A
#
# COMPACT_ATOMS: atom_id res chain seq x y z
N LEU A 1 1.66 0.53 -22.58
CA LEU A 1 2.72 1.11 -23.38
C LEU A 1 2.27 1.30 -24.82
N ASN A 2 2.36 2.51 -25.34
CA ASN A 2 2.15 2.74 -26.77
C ASN A 2 3.42 2.36 -27.50
N ILE A 3 3.31 1.54 -28.52
CA ILE A 3 4.43 1.14 -29.39
C ILE A 3 4.21 1.76 -30.77
N ASP A 4 5.29 2.29 -31.34
CA ASP A 4 5.39 2.68 -32.75
C ASP A 4 6.67 2.06 -33.30
N HIS A 5 6.55 0.99 -34.08
CA HIS A 5 7.68 0.25 -34.64
C HIS A 5 7.39 -0.22 -36.05
N ASN A 6 8.27 0.12 -36.99
CA ASN A 6 8.16 -0.24 -38.40
C ASN A 6 6.79 0.12 -39.02
N GLY A 7 6.24 1.31 -38.68
CA GLY A 7 4.98 1.80 -39.18
C GLY A 7 3.73 1.16 -38.53
N ARG A 8 3.89 0.19 -37.65
CA ARG A 8 2.82 -0.39 -36.86
C ARG A 8 2.67 0.36 -35.53
N LYS A 9 1.46 0.84 -35.25
CA LYS A 9 1.09 1.43 -33.96
C LYS A 9 0.22 0.46 -33.18
N ASP A 10 0.59 0.22 -31.94
CA ASP A 10 -0.12 -0.71 -31.08
C ASP A 10 -0.07 -0.26 -29.62
N LYS A 11 -0.95 -0.82 -28.78
CA LYS A 11 -0.98 -0.58 -27.35
C LYS A 11 -0.85 -1.92 -26.64
N VAL A 12 0.21 -2.08 -25.89
CA VAL A 12 0.50 -3.32 -25.14
C VAL A 12 0.61 -3.05 -23.65
N LEU A 13 0.44 -4.09 -22.85
CA LEU A 13 0.73 -4.02 -21.42
C LEU A 13 2.22 -3.72 -21.21
N PHE A 14 2.49 -2.90 -20.18
CA PHE A 14 3.87 -2.63 -19.80
C PHE A 14 4.54 -3.92 -19.29
N PRO A 15 5.73 -4.29 -19.78
CA PRO A 15 6.43 -5.48 -19.30
C PRO A 15 6.79 -5.32 -17.83
N LYS A 16 6.28 -6.23 -16.99
CA LYS A 16 6.50 -6.23 -15.54
C LYS A 16 7.51 -7.33 -15.19
N LYS A 17 8.40 -7.05 -14.22
CA LYS A 17 9.36 -8.01 -13.67
C LYS A 17 9.03 -8.24 -12.19
N PRO A 18 8.09 -9.15 -11.86
CA PRO A 18 7.65 -9.36 -10.49
C PRO A 18 8.77 -9.96 -9.63
N GLY A 19 8.91 -9.47 -8.39
CA GLY A 19 9.92 -9.91 -7.44
C GLY A 19 9.47 -11.05 -6.51
N SER A 20 8.22 -11.51 -6.60
CA SER A 20 7.67 -12.59 -5.78
C SER A 20 6.53 -13.31 -6.50
N PHE A 21 6.16 -14.52 -6.03
CA PHE A 21 5.00 -15.24 -6.55
C PHE A 21 3.69 -14.45 -6.38
N TYR A 22 3.53 -13.71 -5.29
CA TYR A 22 2.39 -12.82 -5.11
C TYR A 22 2.32 -11.77 -6.22
N HIS A 23 3.41 -11.05 -6.49
CA HIS A 23 3.43 -10.06 -7.57
C HIS A 23 3.28 -10.71 -8.96
N LEU A 24 3.83 -11.92 -9.14
CA LEU A 24 3.66 -12.68 -10.39
C LEU A 24 2.18 -13.02 -10.62
N SER A 25 1.44 -13.48 -9.59
CA SER A 25 0.01 -13.75 -9.72
C SER A 25 -0.77 -12.52 -10.13
N LYS A 26 -0.44 -11.33 -9.58
CA LYS A 26 -1.09 -10.06 -9.97
C LYS A 26 -0.78 -9.64 -11.41
N VAL A 27 0.41 -9.93 -11.90
CA VAL A 27 0.76 -9.72 -13.33
C VAL A 27 -0.06 -10.64 -14.22
N HIS A 28 -0.23 -11.90 -13.83
CA HIS A 28 -1.07 -12.86 -14.56
C HIS A 28 -2.54 -12.46 -14.53
N ASP A 29 -3.07 -11.99 -13.39
CA ASP A 29 -4.44 -11.48 -13.28
C ASP A 29 -4.68 -10.35 -14.29
N SER A 30 -3.78 -9.34 -14.35
CA SER A 30 -3.89 -8.24 -15.32
C SER A 30 -3.87 -8.73 -16.77
N ALA A 31 -3.01 -9.70 -17.12
CA ALA A 31 -2.94 -10.24 -18.46
C ALA A 31 -4.19 -11.07 -18.83
N ASN A 32 -4.69 -11.89 -17.91
CA ASN A 32 -5.90 -12.69 -18.12
C ASN A 32 -7.15 -11.81 -18.30
N ILE A 33 -7.26 -10.74 -17.48
CA ILE A 33 -8.39 -9.81 -17.56
C ILE A 33 -8.34 -8.99 -18.86
N GLU A 34 -7.14 -8.53 -19.26
CA GLU A 34 -6.98 -7.85 -20.55
C GLU A 34 -7.43 -8.74 -21.71
N PHE A 35 -6.98 -10.00 -21.71
CA PHE A 35 -7.38 -10.98 -22.72
C PHE A 35 -8.91 -11.16 -22.74
N ALA A 36 -9.54 -11.30 -21.59
CA ALA A 36 -10.99 -11.46 -21.46
C ALA A 36 -11.75 -10.20 -21.97
N CYS A 37 -11.25 -9.01 -21.67
CA CYS A 37 -11.81 -7.77 -22.22
C CYS A 37 -11.79 -7.78 -23.74
N ARG A 38 -10.66 -8.11 -24.33
CA ARG A 38 -10.46 -8.09 -25.79
C ARG A 38 -11.27 -9.16 -26.52
N ILE A 39 -11.40 -10.37 -25.94
CA ILE A 39 -12.07 -11.50 -26.64
C ILE A 39 -13.58 -11.53 -26.36
N TRP A 40 -13.99 -11.22 -25.11
CA TRP A 40 -15.39 -11.33 -24.70
C TRP A 40 -16.10 -9.99 -24.51
N GLY A 41 -15.44 -8.88 -24.80
CA GLY A 41 -16.02 -7.57 -24.68
C GLY A 41 -16.27 -7.12 -23.23
N LEU A 42 -15.55 -7.68 -22.25
CA LEU A 42 -15.68 -7.26 -20.86
C LEU A 42 -15.21 -5.81 -20.68
N LYS A 43 -15.77 -5.14 -19.67
CA LYS A 43 -15.37 -3.79 -19.24
C LYS A 43 -14.61 -3.92 -17.94
N CYS A 44 -13.33 -3.60 -17.91
CA CYS A 44 -12.55 -3.74 -16.69
C CYS A 44 -11.67 -2.52 -16.40
N THR A 45 -11.63 -2.11 -15.14
CA THR A 45 -10.64 -1.17 -14.60
C THR A 45 -9.75 -1.92 -13.62
N ASP A 46 -8.47 -2.07 -13.96
CA ASP A 46 -7.43 -2.60 -13.08
C ASP A 46 -6.89 -1.46 -12.21
N LEU A 47 -6.99 -1.60 -10.89
CA LEU A 47 -6.53 -0.62 -9.91
C LEU A 47 -5.17 -1.05 -9.36
N ASN A 48 -4.09 -0.43 -9.83
CA ASN A 48 -2.74 -0.64 -9.30
C ASN A 48 -2.61 0.05 -7.93
N GLN A 49 -2.86 -0.72 -6.89
CA GLN A 49 -2.99 -0.24 -5.52
C GLN A 49 -1.65 0.08 -4.87
N GLY A 50 -1.54 1.25 -4.23
CA GLY A 50 -0.46 1.61 -3.32
C GLY A 50 -0.55 0.91 -1.96
N PHE A 51 0.31 1.31 -1.02
CA PHE A 51 0.31 0.76 0.34
C PHE A 51 -0.89 1.31 1.13
N VAL A 52 -1.86 0.43 1.42
CA VAL A 52 -3.06 0.81 2.17
C VAL A 52 -2.74 0.98 3.65
N TYR A 53 -3.24 2.05 4.25
CA TYR A 53 -3.21 2.30 5.69
C TYR A 53 -4.59 2.73 6.19
N GLY A 54 -4.75 2.71 7.50
CA GLY A 54 -6.02 3.06 8.14
C GLY A 54 -6.66 1.86 8.82
N ILE A 55 -7.74 2.12 9.54
CA ILE A 55 -8.41 1.10 10.36
C ILE A 55 -9.94 1.19 10.25
N THR A 56 -10.45 2.36 9.87
CA THR A 56 -11.89 2.61 9.76
C THR A 56 -12.24 3.25 8.44
N THR A 57 -13.49 3.05 8.02
CA THR A 57 -14.17 3.79 6.97
C THR A 57 -15.42 4.43 7.56
N LYS A 58 -16.09 5.29 6.80
CA LYS A 58 -17.35 5.90 7.25
C LYS A 58 -18.40 4.85 7.61
N GLU A 59 -18.41 3.74 6.89
CA GLU A 59 -19.31 2.62 7.11
C GLU A 59 -18.95 1.85 8.38
N ILE A 60 -17.65 1.58 8.60
CA ILE A 60 -17.15 0.93 9.81
C ILE A 60 -17.42 1.80 11.06
N ASP A 61 -17.28 3.12 10.93
CA ASP A 61 -17.52 4.06 12.04
C ASP A 61 -18.98 4.07 12.52
N LEU A 62 -19.94 3.64 11.68
CA LEU A 62 -21.35 3.50 12.06
C LEU A 62 -21.61 2.35 13.03
N ASP A 63 -20.85 1.25 12.89
CA ASP A 63 -20.95 0.06 13.73
C ASP A 63 -19.58 -0.64 13.81
N PHE A 64 -18.67 -0.04 14.55
CA PHE A 64 -17.31 -0.52 14.64
C PHE A 64 -17.21 -1.96 15.19
N GLU A 65 -18.06 -2.34 16.12
CA GLU A 65 -17.99 -3.66 16.77
C GLU A 65 -18.32 -4.79 15.80
N ASN A 66 -19.28 -4.59 14.91
CA ASN A 66 -19.70 -5.62 13.95
C ASN A 66 -18.99 -5.52 12.59
N LEU A 67 -18.54 -4.33 12.18
CA LEU A 67 -17.97 -4.09 10.84
C LEU A 67 -16.46 -3.98 10.83
N SER A 68 -15.78 -3.86 11.99
CA SER A 68 -14.33 -3.76 12.03
C SER A 68 -13.65 -5.03 11.52
N THR A 69 -12.65 -4.84 10.67
CA THR A 69 -11.84 -5.93 10.11
C THR A 69 -10.55 -6.11 10.91
N ALA A 70 -9.81 -7.18 10.61
CA ALA A 70 -8.49 -7.39 11.19
C ALA A 70 -7.53 -6.25 10.84
N PHE A 71 -6.86 -5.70 11.85
CA PHE A 71 -5.83 -4.69 11.67
C PHE A 71 -4.46 -5.33 11.54
N HIS A 72 -3.91 -5.30 10.34
CA HIS A 72 -2.62 -5.91 10.03
C HIS A 72 -1.47 -4.92 10.29
N TYR A 73 -0.56 -5.29 11.18
CA TYR A 73 0.64 -4.54 11.56
C TYR A 73 1.91 -5.41 11.57
N ASP A 74 1.78 -6.68 11.20
CA ASP A 74 2.86 -7.66 11.17
C ASP A 74 3.84 -7.43 10.00
N SER A 75 4.87 -8.26 9.91
CA SER A 75 5.91 -8.14 8.88
C SER A 75 5.50 -8.65 7.49
N ILE A 76 4.37 -9.37 7.38
CA ILE A 76 3.91 -10.04 6.15
C ILE A 76 2.73 -9.28 5.54
N PHE A 77 1.64 -9.11 6.28
CA PHE A 77 0.41 -8.47 5.83
C PHE A 77 0.30 -7.00 6.27
N GLY A 78 1.03 -6.62 7.33
CA GLY A 78 1.01 -5.26 7.84
C GLY A 78 1.68 -4.26 6.91
N THR A 79 1.06 -3.09 6.75
CA THR A 79 1.68 -1.97 6.06
C THR A 79 2.53 -1.14 7.02
N ILE A 80 3.47 -0.39 6.46
CA ILE A 80 4.47 0.31 7.25
C ILE A 80 3.86 1.34 8.21
N ILE A 81 2.85 2.10 7.78
CA ILE A 81 2.17 3.10 8.60
C ILE A 81 1.45 2.43 9.77
N ASN A 82 0.69 1.37 9.52
CA ASN A 82 0.00 0.62 10.55
C ASN A 82 0.97 0.05 11.57
N ARG A 83 2.13 -0.46 11.10
CA ARG A 83 3.20 -0.97 11.97
C ARG A 83 3.81 0.12 12.83
N PHE A 84 4.14 1.29 12.25
CA PHE A 84 4.71 2.41 13.00
C PHE A 84 3.77 2.90 14.11
N ILE A 85 2.48 3.06 13.81
CA ILE A 85 1.50 3.48 14.81
C ILE A 85 1.34 2.42 15.91
N SER A 86 1.35 1.13 15.56
CA SER A 86 1.32 0.04 16.54
C SER A 86 2.57 0.06 17.44
N GLN A 87 3.75 0.23 16.87
CA GLN A 87 5.01 0.32 17.61
C GLN A 87 4.99 1.52 18.57
N MET A 88 4.55 2.69 18.11
CA MET A 88 4.39 3.87 18.95
C MET A 88 3.39 3.61 20.10
N ALA A 89 2.26 2.97 19.82
CA ALA A 89 1.21 2.73 20.84
C ALA A 89 1.69 1.82 21.99
N VAL A 90 2.65 0.93 21.72
CA VAL A 90 3.27 0.05 22.73
C VAL A 90 4.65 0.55 23.18
N GLN A 91 5.00 1.81 22.89
CA GLN A 91 6.24 2.47 23.28
C GLN A 91 7.51 1.72 22.80
N LYS A 92 7.47 1.17 21.61
CA LYS A 92 8.63 0.57 20.92
C LYS A 92 9.11 1.48 19.80
N PRO A 93 10.41 1.43 19.46
CA PRO A 93 10.93 2.18 18.33
C PRO A 93 10.25 1.78 17.00
N MET A 94 9.91 2.77 16.20
CA MET A 94 9.42 2.56 14.84
C MET A 94 10.55 2.01 13.95
N SER A 95 10.39 0.82 13.41
CA SER A 95 11.43 0.13 12.62
C SER A 95 11.37 0.54 11.16
N VAL A 96 12.32 1.36 10.72
CA VAL A 96 12.51 1.74 9.32
C VAL A 96 13.50 0.77 8.69
N TYR A 97 13.13 0.15 7.55
CA TYR A 97 14.01 -0.77 6.83
C TYR A 97 15.00 0.00 5.94
N GLY A 98 16.29 -0.33 6.07
CA GLY A 98 17.36 0.32 5.33
C GLY A 98 17.50 1.80 5.68
N LYS A 99 17.86 2.62 4.70
CA LYS A 99 18.03 4.07 4.86
C LYS A 99 16.71 4.84 5.02
N GLY A 100 15.57 4.24 4.63
CA GLY A 100 14.26 4.87 4.70
C GLY A 100 14.02 5.97 3.64
N THR A 101 14.93 6.12 2.68
CA THR A 101 14.84 7.09 1.58
C THR A 101 13.91 6.63 0.46
N GLN A 102 13.66 5.32 0.38
CA GLN A 102 12.80 4.74 -0.65
C GLN A 102 11.40 5.35 -0.59
N LYS A 103 10.95 5.83 -1.74
CA LYS A 103 9.62 6.42 -1.89
C LYS A 103 8.57 5.35 -2.18
N ARG A 104 7.38 5.55 -1.62
CA ARG A 104 6.22 4.66 -1.82
C ARG A 104 4.96 5.48 -2.02
N ALA A 105 4.02 4.88 -2.73
CA ALA A 105 2.67 5.39 -2.90
C ALA A 105 1.79 4.83 -1.78
N PHE A 106 1.06 5.70 -1.08
CA PHE A 106 0.20 5.36 0.04
C PHE A 106 -1.26 5.67 -0.28
N LEU A 107 -2.16 4.95 0.36
CA LEU A 107 -3.59 5.04 0.14
C LEU A 107 -4.34 4.83 1.45
N ASN A 108 -5.21 5.76 1.83
CA ASN A 108 -6.13 5.56 2.95
C ASN A 108 -7.16 4.47 2.62
N ILE A 109 -7.55 3.66 3.61
CA ILE A 109 -8.55 2.60 3.41
C ILE A 109 -9.90 3.13 2.92
N GLN A 110 -10.34 4.31 3.37
CA GLN A 110 -11.54 4.97 2.84
C GLN A 110 -11.38 5.33 1.37
N ASP A 111 -10.21 5.85 0.98
CA ASP A 111 -9.95 6.17 -0.42
C ASP A 111 -9.84 4.92 -1.29
N THR A 112 -9.46 3.78 -0.72
CA THR A 112 -9.52 2.49 -1.43
C THR A 112 -10.95 2.22 -1.90
N ILE A 113 -11.94 2.38 -1.01
CA ILE A 113 -13.36 2.19 -1.32
C ILE A 113 -13.84 3.25 -2.30
N ASN A 114 -13.51 4.51 -2.08
CA ASN A 114 -13.89 5.61 -2.96
C ASN A 114 -13.38 5.36 -4.41
N CYS A 115 -12.15 4.89 -4.57
CA CYS A 115 -11.59 4.55 -5.89
C CYS A 115 -12.34 3.41 -6.57
N VAL A 116 -12.71 2.36 -5.82
CA VAL A 116 -13.48 1.23 -6.36
C VAL A 116 -14.86 1.70 -6.82
N SER A 117 -15.56 2.49 -6.00
CA SER A 117 -16.88 3.06 -6.32
C SER A 117 -16.80 3.93 -7.57
N LEU A 118 -15.83 4.86 -7.63
CA LEU A 118 -15.63 5.71 -8.81
C LEU A 118 -15.33 4.90 -10.08
N ALA A 119 -14.53 3.84 -9.98
CA ALA A 119 -14.22 3.00 -11.12
C ALA A 119 -15.46 2.21 -11.60
N ALA A 120 -16.32 1.76 -10.68
CA ALA A 120 -17.56 1.04 -10.98
C ALA A 120 -18.63 1.96 -11.59
N GLU A 121 -18.78 3.18 -11.06
CA GLU A 121 -19.73 4.19 -11.54
C GLU A 121 -19.34 4.75 -12.91
N ASN A 122 -18.05 4.69 -13.25
CA ASN A 122 -17.49 5.16 -14.52
C ASN A 122 -16.84 3.99 -15.28
N PRO A 123 -17.59 3.01 -15.78
CA PRO A 123 -17.01 1.85 -16.44
C PRO A 123 -16.34 2.23 -17.77
N PRO A 124 -15.31 1.50 -18.20
CA PRO A 124 -14.71 1.70 -19.53
C PRO A 124 -15.65 1.24 -20.66
N LYS A 125 -15.24 1.45 -21.90
CA LYS A 125 -15.98 0.97 -23.07
C LYS A 125 -16.00 -0.56 -23.14
N ILE A 126 -16.91 -1.11 -23.93
CA ILE A 126 -16.95 -2.55 -24.21
C ILE A 126 -15.60 -2.98 -24.82
N GLY A 127 -15.02 -4.05 -24.29
CA GLY A 127 -13.73 -4.59 -24.71
C GLY A 127 -12.52 -3.81 -24.21
N GLU A 128 -12.72 -2.76 -23.42
CA GLU A 128 -11.62 -1.93 -22.93
C GLU A 128 -11.10 -2.45 -21.56
N PHE A 129 -9.80 -2.71 -21.51
CA PHE A 129 -9.03 -2.90 -20.29
C PHE A 129 -8.35 -1.59 -19.92
N ARG A 130 -8.79 -0.97 -18.83
CA ARG A 130 -8.29 0.31 -18.34
C ARG A 130 -7.49 0.12 -17.06
N VAL A 131 -6.36 0.80 -16.94
CA VAL A 131 -5.48 0.70 -15.76
C VAL A 131 -5.36 2.06 -15.09
N PHE A 132 -5.64 2.12 -13.78
CA PHE A 132 -5.45 3.30 -12.95
C PHE A 132 -4.48 3.04 -11.80
N ASN A 133 -3.58 3.97 -11.54
CA ASN A 133 -2.79 3.97 -10.33
C ASN A 133 -3.65 4.43 -9.16
N GLN A 134 -3.80 3.58 -8.16
CA GLN A 134 -4.64 3.82 -6.99
C GLN A 134 -3.77 4.19 -5.78
N PHE A 135 -3.54 5.47 -5.59
CA PHE A 135 -2.87 6.03 -4.42
C PHE A 135 -3.24 7.51 -4.25
N THR A 136 -3.06 8.04 -3.04
CA THR A 136 -3.39 9.44 -2.71
C THR A 136 -2.19 10.23 -2.23
N GLU A 137 -1.16 9.56 -1.74
CA GLU A 137 0.07 10.19 -1.26
C GLU A 137 1.32 9.48 -1.78
N PHE A 138 2.38 10.25 -1.91
CA PHE A 138 3.68 9.78 -2.35
C PHE A 138 4.78 10.34 -1.45
N SER A 139 5.43 9.48 -0.67
CA SER A 139 6.38 9.92 0.34
C SER A 139 7.48 8.90 0.60
N SER A 140 8.57 9.34 1.24
CA SER A 140 9.60 8.44 1.77
C SER A 140 9.17 7.82 3.09
N LEU A 141 9.76 6.67 3.43
CA LEU A 141 9.47 6.00 4.70
C LEU A 141 9.89 6.86 5.90
N ASN A 142 11.01 7.58 5.76
CA ASN A 142 11.46 8.52 6.80
C ASN A 142 10.44 9.65 7.02
N ALA A 143 9.92 10.24 5.96
CA ALA A 143 8.93 11.31 6.10
C ALA A 143 7.65 10.83 6.79
N MET A 144 7.19 9.60 6.51
CA MET A 144 6.05 9.00 7.21
C MET A 144 6.36 8.72 8.68
N ALA A 145 7.54 8.20 9.00
CA ALA A 145 7.97 7.97 10.38
C ALA A 145 8.07 9.28 11.17
N GLU A 146 8.64 10.34 10.58
CA GLU A 146 8.75 11.65 11.22
C GLU A 146 7.38 12.30 11.46
N THR A 147 6.43 12.13 10.55
CA THR A 147 5.06 12.63 10.73
C THR A 147 4.39 11.96 11.93
N ILE A 148 4.52 10.64 12.06
CA ILE A 148 3.99 9.89 13.21
C ILE A 148 4.73 10.26 14.51
N LYS A 149 6.06 10.44 14.43
CA LYS A 149 6.87 10.87 15.57
C LYS A 149 6.41 12.21 16.12
N LYS A 150 6.23 13.22 15.27
CA LYS A 150 5.72 14.55 15.67
C LYS A 150 4.35 14.46 16.36
N TYR A 151 3.44 13.63 15.85
CA TYR A 151 2.17 13.37 16.52
C TYR A 151 2.40 12.78 17.93
N GLY A 152 3.25 11.76 18.05
CA GLY A 152 3.53 11.10 19.33
C GLY A 152 4.18 12.04 20.34
N GLU A 153 5.09 12.92 19.93
CA GLU A 153 5.71 13.96 20.77
C GLU A 153 4.67 14.91 21.35
N LYS A 154 3.70 15.36 20.54
CA LYS A 154 2.56 16.16 21.03
C LYS A 154 1.72 15.44 22.07
N LYS A 155 1.62 14.12 21.97
CA LYS A 155 0.93 13.26 22.96
C LYS A 155 1.83 12.83 24.13
N LYS A 156 3.07 13.33 24.22
CA LYS A 156 4.06 12.97 25.24
C LYS A 156 4.45 11.48 25.27
N LEU A 157 4.41 10.83 24.11
CA LEU A 157 4.74 9.40 23.96
C LEU A 157 6.24 9.17 23.68
N ASN A 158 6.99 10.22 23.29
CA ASN A 158 8.42 10.19 22.96
C ASN A 158 8.81 9.03 22.00
N PRO A 159 8.17 8.88 20.85
CA PRO A 159 8.46 7.78 19.94
C PRO A 159 9.87 7.89 19.36
N LEU A 160 10.55 6.75 19.23
CA LEU A 160 11.88 6.65 18.64
C LEU A 160 11.77 6.06 17.23
N ILE A 161 12.66 6.48 16.33
CA ILE A 161 12.83 5.86 15.01
C ILE A 161 14.14 5.07 15.06
N ASN A 162 14.09 3.81 14.65
CA ASN A 162 15.23 2.92 14.55
C ASN A 162 15.38 2.36 13.14
N HIS A 163 16.54 2.58 12.53
CA HIS A 163 16.87 2.00 11.23
C HIS A 163 17.43 0.59 11.44
N ILE A 164 16.83 -0.39 10.77
CA ILE A 164 17.27 -1.79 10.83
C ILE A 164 17.61 -2.27 9.41
N SER A 165 18.41 -3.32 9.30
CA SER A 165 18.75 -3.93 8.00
C SER A 165 17.50 -4.22 7.20
N ASN A 166 17.51 -3.87 5.91
CA ASN A 166 16.36 -4.16 5.05
C ASN A 166 16.26 -5.68 4.82
N PRO A 167 15.18 -6.33 5.30
CA PRO A 167 15.01 -7.77 5.12
C PRO A 167 14.57 -8.14 3.70
N ARG A 168 14.33 -7.15 2.84
CA ARG A 168 13.91 -7.34 1.45
C ARG A 168 15.08 -7.09 0.52
N ILE A 169 15.20 -7.91 -0.53
CA ILE A 169 16.12 -7.66 -1.63
C ILE A 169 15.43 -6.70 -2.59
N GLU A 170 15.63 -5.40 -2.36
CA GLU A 170 15.09 -4.34 -3.22
C GLU A 170 16.15 -3.23 -3.39
N GLU A 171 16.12 -2.58 -4.53
CA GLU A 171 16.95 -1.38 -4.75
C GLU A 171 16.35 -0.22 -3.93
N GLU A 172 17.14 0.37 -3.03
CA GLU A 172 16.69 1.47 -2.17
C GLU A 172 16.46 2.76 -2.96
N ASP A 173 17.22 2.98 -4.03
CA ASP A 173 17.25 4.22 -4.80
C ASP A 173 16.79 4.02 -6.27
N HIS A 174 15.70 3.29 -6.49
CA HIS A 174 15.11 3.19 -7.83
C HIS A 174 14.20 4.38 -8.16
N TYR A 175 14.15 4.74 -9.43
CA TYR A 175 13.21 5.76 -9.91
C TYR A 175 11.76 5.26 -9.74
N TYR A 176 10.98 5.98 -8.95
CA TYR A 176 9.56 5.69 -8.73
C TYR A 176 8.77 7.00 -8.73
N ASN A 177 8.04 7.25 -9.80
CA ASN A 177 7.24 8.47 -9.98
C ASN A 177 5.89 8.18 -10.66
N PRO A 178 5.01 7.41 -10.01
CA PRO A 178 3.69 7.13 -10.55
C PRO A 178 2.81 8.38 -10.53
N LYS A 179 1.80 8.41 -11.42
CA LYS A 179 0.76 9.44 -11.46
C LYS A 179 -0.60 8.82 -11.20
N ASN A 180 -1.47 9.53 -10.48
CA ASN A 180 -2.83 9.11 -10.13
C ASN A 180 -3.90 10.02 -10.72
N THR A 181 -3.58 10.74 -11.78
CA THR A 181 -4.46 11.77 -12.37
C THR A 181 -5.81 11.23 -12.83
N SER A 182 -5.89 9.98 -13.26
CA SER A 182 -7.12 9.37 -13.76
C SER A 182 -8.24 9.31 -12.71
N LEU A 183 -7.93 8.86 -11.49
CA LEU A 183 -8.91 8.81 -10.40
C LEU A 183 -9.31 10.21 -9.92
N ILE A 184 -8.35 11.13 -9.86
CA ILE A 184 -8.63 12.55 -9.55
C ILE A 184 -9.60 13.14 -10.60
N SER A 185 -9.38 12.85 -11.89
CA SER A 185 -10.26 13.33 -12.97
C SER A 185 -11.68 12.74 -12.90
N LEU A 186 -11.84 11.57 -12.27
CA LEU A 186 -13.16 10.98 -11.99
C LEU A 186 -13.83 11.54 -10.74
N GLY A 187 -13.17 12.45 -10.00
CA GLY A 187 -13.75 13.10 -8.82
C GLY A 187 -13.23 12.57 -7.49
N LEU A 188 -12.15 11.77 -7.47
CA LEU A 188 -11.50 11.39 -6.21
C LEU A 188 -11.02 12.65 -5.47
N ASN A 189 -11.49 12.82 -4.23
CA ASN A 189 -11.02 13.83 -3.31
C ASN A 189 -10.13 13.15 -2.24
N PRO A 190 -8.80 13.17 -2.37
CA PRO A 190 -7.89 12.40 -1.54
C PRO A 190 -7.90 12.81 -0.07
N LEU A 191 -7.97 11.84 0.82
CA LEU A 191 -7.69 12.03 2.24
C LEU A 191 -6.17 12.16 2.44
N LYS A 192 -5.77 13.13 3.25
CA LYS A 192 -4.36 13.35 3.59
C LYS A 192 -3.98 12.56 4.83
N PHE A 193 -2.75 12.06 4.84
CA PHE A 193 -2.13 11.48 6.03
C PHE A 193 -1.68 12.60 6.97
N ASP A 194 -2.57 13.04 7.82
CA ASP A 194 -2.37 14.11 8.78
C ASP A 194 -2.51 13.63 10.24
N GLU A 195 -2.41 14.56 11.17
CA GLU A 195 -2.55 14.28 12.59
C GLU A 195 -3.92 13.70 12.97
N ASN A 196 -4.99 14.09 12.27
CA ASN A 196 -6.33 13.59 12.55
C ASN A 196 -6.44 12.11 12.18
N GLU A 197 -5.87 11.74 11.03
CA GLU A 197 -5.87 10.35 10.59
C GLU A 197 -4.99 9.46 11.47
N ILE A 198 -3.82 9.96 11.89
CA ILE A 198 -2.97 9.27 12.85
C ILE A 198 -3.70 9.08 14.19
N ASP A 199 -4.41 10.11 14.67
CA ASP A 199 -5.16 10.05 15.93
C ASP A 199 -6.27 9.00 15.90
N LYS A 200 -7.01 8.89 14.78
CA LYS A 200 -8.03 7.84 14.59
C LYS A 200 -7.42 6.44 14.72
N ILE A 201 -6.38 6.16 13.96
CA ILE A 201 -5.71 4.86 13.99
C ILE A 201 -5.13 4.60 15.38
N TYR A 202 -4.44 5.59 15.96
CA TYR A 202 -3.80 5.47 17.27
C TYR A 202 -4.81 5.17 18.39
N LYS A 203 -5.96 5.84 18.43
CA LYS A 203 -7.00 5.61 19.45
C LYS A 203 -7.47 4.16 19.47
N VAL A 204 -7.76 3.60 18.30
CA VAL A 204 -8.20 2.20 18.19
C VAL A 204 -7.09 1.24 18.58
N VAL A 205 -5.89 1.45 18.04
CA VAL A 205 -4.71 0.61 18.34
C VAL A 205 -4.36 0.67 19.83
N HIS A 206 -4.39 1.85 20.43
CA HIS A 206 -4.09 2.05 21.85
C HIS A 206 -5.12 1.38 22.77
N LYS A 207 -6.40 1.42 22.42
CA LYS A 207 -7.47 0.70 23.13
C LYS A 207 -7.18 -0.81 23.21
N HIS A 208 -6.56 -1.36 22.17
CA HIS A 208 -6.24 -2.79 22.05
C HIS A 208 -4.74 -3.12 22.19
N LYS A 209 -3.93 -2.22 22.76
CA LYS A 209 -2.47 -2.39 22.84
C LYS A 209 -2.02 -3.69 23.52
N ASN A 210 -2.78 -4.19 24.47
CA ASN A 210 -2.47 -5.44 25.18
C ASN A 210 -2.60 -6.70 24.29
N LYS A 211 -3.26 -6.59 23.11
CA LYS A 211 -3.38 -7.65 22.11
C LYS A 211 -2.28 -7.61 21.05
N ILE A 212 -1.42 -6.58 21.07
CA ILE A 212 -0.35 -6.42 20.09
C ILE A 212 0.77 -7.41 20.37
N ASN A 213 1.00 -8.32 19.43
CA ASN A 213 2.15 -9.23 19.47
C ASN A 213 3.35 -8.59 18.77
N LEU A 214 4.36 -8.20 19.55
CA LEU A 214 5.56 -7.53 19.05
C LEU A 214 6.51 -8.47 18.29
N GLU A 215 6.48 -9.77 18.57
CA GLU A 215 7.34 -10.74 17.89
C GLU A 215 7.01 -10.85 16.40
N ASN A 216 5.75 -10.62 16.03
CA ASN A 216 5.30 -10.64 14.64
C ASN A 216 5.69 -9.38 13.86
N GLN A 217 6.15 -8.32 14.54
CA GLN A 217 6.52 -7.05 13.89
C GLN A 217 7.92 -7.05 13.30
N ASN A 218 8.81 -7.86 13.86
CA ASN A 218 10.16 -8.01 13.34
C ASN A 218 10.23 -9.25 12.46
N PRO A 219 10.84 -9.16 11.26
CA PRO A 219 11.07 -10.34 10.46
C PRO A 219 11.91 -11.34 11.25
N LYS A 220 11.36 -12.51 11.54
CA LYS A 220 12.10 -13.62 12.10
C LYS A 220 13.34 -13.84 11.25
N ASN A 221 14.49 -13.93 11.88
CA ASN A 221 15.86 -14.15 11.41
C ASN A 221 16.05 -14.35 9.89
N GLU A 222 17.02 -13.60 9.31
CA GLU A 222 17.54 -13.77 7.92
C GLU A 222 17.73 -15.23 7.48
N LYS A 223 18.02 -16.15 8.41
CA LYS A 223 18.23 -17.58 8.11
C LYS A 223 16.97 -18.30 7.63
N GLU A 224 15.79 -17.99 8.16
CA GLU A 224 14.53 -18.63 7.71
C GLU A 224 14.07 -18.08 6.37
N ARG A 225 14.28 -16.79 6.09
CA ARG A 225 13.99 -16.21 4.77
C ARG A 225 14.95 -16.65 3.70
N ASN A 226 16.24 -16.80 4.02
CA ASN A 226 17.24 -17.32 3.10
C ASN A 226 16.99 -18.77 2.69
N SER A 227 16.25 -19.55 3.46
CA SER A 227 15.87 -20.93 3.05
C SER A 227 14.90 -20.91 1.86
N ILE A 228 14.03 -19.90 1.75
CA ILE A 228 13.10 -19.74 0.63
C ILE A 228 13.80 -19.15 -0.62
N TYR A 229 14.91 -18.43 -0.44
CA TYR A 229 15.67 -17.78 -1.51
C TYR A 229 17.00 -18.48 -1.86
N LYS A 230 17.32 -19.61 -1.24
CA LYS A 230 18.55 -20.39 -1.47
C LYS A 230 18.78 -20.84 -2.92
N TYR A 231 17.76 -20.74 -3.77
CA TYR A 231 17.83 -21.11 -5.19
C TYR A 231 18.06 -19.91 -6.13
N ARG A 232 18.40 -18.73 -5.59
CA ARG A 232 18.86 -17.58 -6.39
C ARG A 232 20.40 -17.49 -6.38
N LYS A 233 21.05 -18.39 -7.07
CA LYS A 233 22.40 -18.19 -7.63
C LYS A 233 22.32 -18.28 -9.14
#